data_d4c7e3a07783f128b08356bb0a3062f9
#
_entry.id   d4c7e3a07783f128b08356bb0a3062f9
#
_cell.length_a   1.000
_cell.length_b   1.000
_cell.length_c   1.000
_cell.angle_alpha   90.00
_cell.angle_beta   90.00
_cell.angle_gamma   90.00
#
_symmetry.space_group_name_H-M   'P 1'
#
loop_
_entity.id
_entity.type
_entity.pdbx_description
1 polymer ?
#
loop_
_entity_poly.entity_id
_entity_poly.type
_entity_poly.pdbx_seq_one_letter_code
_entity_poly.pdbx_strand_id
1 'polypeptide(L)'
;ADAAVAASAALAVTTPHMCGMGGDLFALVHAAPGPPDVLNAAGRAGSGADPDRLRAEGLRVMPFTGDVRAAPVPGCVDGWCALHERHGRLPLAEVLGPALRLATGGFPASPLLVATLPRLEGVEGCEELTSIRPRPGDRVVRPGVARMLAAVAEGGRDAFYRGEFGAALLAVGAGEYTDDDLAESGASWRPPVGRRVWGHDVWTPPPVSQGYLSVLGAAVAEAVAGADLPDPEGDGGAGAWAHLLVEAARLAGHDRPAMLHDGADGDALVSDDRVAAAAAGFSPDRRAEVRGLGAGGGTIHLCAVDAEGTGVSLIQSNASGYGSLVAVPGTGVLLHNRGVGFSLEPGHPAEYGPGRRPPHTLAPALVTRPDGSLHTVLGTMGGDSQPQIVLQLLARVLAAGESIGRAVRAPRWVLASGTGQGFDTWTAGEPIVRVEADAPAAWVEGLRRRGHEVTVASELDVAGFGHAHGITIDEDGTRIGEADPRAIVGAAIATA
;
A
#
# COMPACT_ATOMS: atom_id res chain seq x y z
N ALA A 1 -18.33 -4.42 1.56
CA ALA A 1 -17.34 -5.37 1.01
C ALA A 1 -17.48 -5.51 -0.49
N ASP A 2 -18.68 -5.81 -1.01
CA ASP A 2 -18.91 -6.04 -2.45
C ASP A 2 -18.41 -4.90 -3.33
N ALA A 3 -18.70 -3.64 -2.95
CA ALA A 3 -18.21 -2.47 -3.68
C ALA A 3 -16.67 -2.40 -3.69
N ALA A 4 -16.01 -2.76 -2.59
CA ALA A 4 -14.55 -2.76 -2.51
C ALA A 4 -13.93 -3.85 -3.40
N VAL A 5 -14.49 -5.06 -3.41
CA VAL A 5 -14.04 -6.15 -4.30
C VAL A 5 -14.29 -5.77 -5.76
N ALA A 6 -15.48 -5.24 -6.09
CA ALA A 6 -15.82 -4.84 -7.46
C ALA A 6 -14.89 -3.75 -8.00
N ALA A 7 -14.61 -2.72 -7.19
CA ALA A 7 -13.68 -1.64 -7.55
C ALA A 7 -12.24 -2.16 -7.67
N SER A 8 -11.79 -3.01 -6.74
CA SER A 8 -10.48 -3.65 -6.77
C SER A 8 -10.28 -4.47 -8.05
N ALA A 9 -11.28 -5.30 -8.42
CA ALA A 9 -11.25 -6.09 -9.65
C ALA A 9 -11.28 -5.21 -10.92
N ALA A 10 -12.07 -4.13 -10.93
CA ALA A 10 -12.11 -3.18 -12.05
C ALA A 10 -10.76 -2.48 -12.24
N LEU A 11 -10.11 -2.08 -11.13
CA LEU A 11 -8.78 -1.45 -11.16
C LEU A 11 -7.69 -2.45 -11.59
N ALA A 12 -7.80 -3.73 -11.22
CA ALA A 12 -6.88 -4.77 -11.71
C ALA A 12 -6.94 -4.94 -13.25
N VAL A 13 -8.10 -4.64 -13.88
CA VAL A 13 -8.26 -4.62 -15.34
C VAL A 13 -7.68 -3.33 -15.94
N THR A 14 -8.03 -2.18 -15.37
CA THR A 14 -7.82 -0.86 -16.02
C THR A 14 -6.48 -0.21 -15.66
N THR A 15 -5.85 -0.63 -14.55
CA THR A 15 -4.58 -0.07 -14.04
C THR A 15 -3.49 -1.14 -13.84
N PRO A 16 -3.18 -1.97 -14.84
CA PRO A 16 -2.22 -3.07 -14.70
C PRO A 16 -0.81 -2.62 -14.36
N HIS A 17 -0.51 -1.33 -14.56
CA HIS A 17 0.74 -0.69 -14.17
C HIS A 17 0.85 -0.38 -12.66
N MET A 18 -0.21 -0.60 -11.89
CA MET A 18 -0.24 -0.32 -10.45
C MET A 18 -0.62 -1.56 -9.63
N CYS A 19 -1.58 -2.34 -10.11
CA CYS A 19 -2.15 -3.48 -9.41
C CYS A 19 -2.67 -4.53 -10.39
N GLY A 20 -3.01 -5.72 -9.90
CA GLY A 20 -3.53 -6.80 -10.74
C GLY A 20 -3.84 -8.06 -9.97
N MET A 21 -4.40 -9.05 -10.66
CA MET A 21 -4.70 -10.38 -10.11
C MET A 21 -3.43 -11.12 -9.64
N GLY A 22 -2.27 -10.77 -10.20
CA GLY A 22 -0.96 -11.29 -9.80
C GLY A 22 -0.26 -10.49 -8.70
N GLY A 23 -0.99 -9.64 -7.97
CA GLY A 23 -0.53 -8.83 -6.85
C GLY A 23 -0.94 -9.36 -5.48
N ASP A 24 -0.78 -8.51 -4.46
CA ASP A 24 -1.20 -8.74 -3.09
C ASP A 24 -2.31 -7.77 -2.65
N LEU A 25 -2.99 -8.10 -1.53
CA LEU A 25 -4.08 -7.31 -1.00
C LEU A 25 -4.06 -7.29 0.54
N PHE A 26 -4.36 -6.12 1.14
CA PHE A 26 -4.72 -5.96 2.54
C PHE A 26 -6.03 -5.17 2.65
N ALA A 27 -6.87 -5.54 3.62
CA ALA A 27 -8.07 -4.78 3.94
C ALA A 27 -8.32 -4.71 5.44
N LEU A 28 -8.83 -3.55 5.90
CA LEU A 28 -9.50 -3.40 7.19
C LEU A 28 -11.00 -3.28 6.92
N VAL A 29 -11.80 -4.01 7.68
CA VAL A 29 -13.26 -4.01 7.59
C VAL A 29 -13.85 -3.70 8.95
N HIS A 30 -14.55 -2.58 9.07
CA HIS A 30 -15.30 -2.21 10.26
C HIS A 30 -16.80 -2.48 10.00
N ALA A 31 -17.31 -3.57 10.54
CA ALA A 31 -18.72 -3.98 10.35
C ALA A 31 -19.57 -3.86 11.62
N ALA A 32 -18.94 -3.58 12.77
CA ALA A 32 -19.59 -3.40 14.07
C ALA A 32 -18.71 -2.50 14.95
N PRO A 33 -19.27 -1.85 15.99
CA PRO A 33 -18.48 -1.05 16.92
C PRO A 33 -17.32 -1.82 17.54
N GLY A 34 -16.12 -1.23 17.54
CA GLY A 34 -14.89 -1.81 18.06
C GLY A 34 -13.77 -1.89 17.03
N PRO A 35 -12.75 -2.74 17.28
CA PRO A 35 -11.65 -2.95 16.35
C PRO A 35 -12.12 -3.54 15.01
N PRO A 36 -11.53 -3.14 13.86
CA PRO A 36 -11.87 -3.73 12.57
C PRO A 36 -11.32 -5.16 12.44
N ASP A 37 -11.97 -5.96 11.58
CA ASP A 37 -11.38 -7.18 11.04
C ASP A 37 -10.26 -6.82 10.06
N VAL A 38 -9.14 -7.55 10.09
CA VAL A 38 -8.04 -7.36 9.14
C VAL A 38 -7.85 -8.57 8.27
N LEU A 39 -7.92 -8.37 6.97
CA LEU A 39 -7.53 -9.35 5.97
C LEU A 39 -6.09 -9.11 5.53
N ASN A 40 -5.22 -10.09 5.76
CA ASN A 40 -3.88 -10.17 5.19
C ASN A 40 -3.89 -11.21 4.07
N ALA A 41 -3.79 -10.74 2.85
CA ALA A 41 -3.63 -11.56 1.65
C ALA A 41 -2.30 -11.21 0.94
N ALA A 42 -1.22 -11.10 1.72
CA ALA A 42 0.14 -11.08 1.21
C ALA A 42 0.57 -12.50 0.85
N GLY A 43 1.15 -12.67 -0.32
CA GLY A 43 1.65 -13.94 -0.78
C GLY A 43 2.82 -14.48 0.04
N ARG A 44 3.01 -15.79 -0.04
CA ARG A 44 4.15 -16.50 0.56
C ARG A 44 5.16 -16.88 -0.52
N ALA A 45 6.45 -16.86 -0.18
CA ALA A 45 7.46 -17.51 -1.01
C ALA A 45 7.10 -18.99 -1.20
N GLY A 46 7.25 -19.49 -2.41
CA GLY A 46 6.93 -20.88 -2.71
C GLY A 46 7.84 -21.88 -1.99
N SER A 47 7.47 -23.15 -2.00
CA SER A 47 8.23 -24.24 -1.37
C SER A 47 9.63 -24.43 -1.95
N GLY A 48 9.88 -23.99 -3.20
CA GLY A 48 11.18 -24.01 -3.86
C GLY A 48 12.09 -22.83 -3.51
N ALA A 49 11.67 -21.92 -2.64
CA ALA A 49 12.45 -20.76 -2.26
C ALA A 49 13.74 -21.15 -1.54
N ASP A 50 14.89 -20.80 -2.14
CA ASP A 50 16.21 -21.17 -1.65
C ASP A 50 17.14 -19.94 -1.66
N PRO A 51 17.42 -19.33 -0.49
CA PRO A 51 18.32 -18.18 -0.40
C PRO A 51 19.77 -18.52 -0.73
N ASP A 52 20.23 -19.76 -0.46
CA ASP A 52 21.61 -20.17 -0.72
C ASP A 52 21.87 -20.31 -2.23
N ARG A 53 20.86 -20.76 -3.00
CA ARG A 53 20.92 -20.76 -4.46
C ARG A 53 21.12 -19.33 -5.01
N LEU A 54 20.33 -18.35 -4.52
CA LEU A 54 20.48 -16.95 -4.93
C LEU A 54 21.86 -16.37 -4.57
N ARG A 55 22.37 -16.68 -3.38
CA ARG A 55 23.72 -16.28 -2.93
C ARG A 55 24.80 -16.90 -3.77
N ALA A 56 24.67 -18.18 -4.13
CA ALA A 56 25.62 -18.90 -4.99
C ALA A 56 25.65 -18.32 -6.42
N GLU A 57 24.54 -17.79 -6.92
CA GLU A 57 24.46 -17.05 -8.18
C GLU A 57 25.08 -15.64 -8.08
N GLY A 58 25.54 -15.22 -6.91
CA GLY A 58 26.20 -13.93 -6.67
C GLY A 58 25.25 -12.78 -6.27
N LEU A 59 23.95 -13.06 -6.07
CA LEU A 59 22.99 -12.05 -5.64
C LEU A 59 23.24 -11.65 -4.17
N ARG A 60 23.12 -10.36 -3.90
CA ARG A 60 23.23 -9.78 -2.54
C ARG A 60 21.88 -9.26 -2.03
N VAL A 61 20.96 -8.99 -2.95
CA VAL A 61 19.58 -8.57 -2.71
C VAL A 61 18.67 -9.38 -3.62
N MET A 62 17.37 -9.43 -3.27
CA MET A 62 16.38 -10.08 -4.12
C MET A 62 16.33 -9.46 -5.51
N PRO A 63 16.09 -10.27 -6.57
CA PRO A 63 15.90 -9.73 -7.92
C PRO A 63 14.72 -8.76 -7.94
N PHE A 64 14.81 -7.71 -8.78
CA PHE A 64 13.78 -6.68 -8.86
C PHE A 64 12.80 -6.92 -10.01
N THR A 65 13.33 -7.27 -11.20
CA THR A 65 12.52 -7.51 -12.43
C THR A 65 13.15 -8.66 -13.24
N GLY A 66 12.31 -9.28 -14.08
CA GLY A 66 12.75 -10.34 -15.01
C GLY A 66 13.01 -11.70 -14.36
N ASP A 67 12.70 -11.85 -13.08
CA ASP A 67 12.95 -13.08 -12.31
C ASP A 67 11.70 -13.45 -11.48
N VAL A 68 11.22 -14.66 -11.68
CA VAL A 68 10.01 -15.16 -11.00
C VAL A 68 10.21 -15.26 -9.48
N ARG A 69 11.45 -15.44 -9.01
CA ARG A 69 11.79 -15.50 -7.58
C ARG A 69 11.52 -14.18 -6.83
N ALA A 70 11.37 -13.08 -7.57
CA ALA A 70 10.88 -11.81 -7.01
C ALA A 70 9.39 -11.83 -6.62
N ALA A 71 8.64 -12.83 -7.08
CA ALA A 71 7.19 -12.91 -6.89
C ALA A 71 6.84 -14.04 -5.92
N PRO A 72 6.43 -13.76 -4.67
CA PRO A 72 5.66 -14.73 -3.87
C PRO A 72 4.39 -15.19 -4.59
N VAL A 73 3.75 -16.25 -4.14
CA VAL A 73 2.44 -16.69 -4.67
C VAL A 73 1.45 -15.51 -4.57
N PRO A 74 0.84 -15.04 -5.67
CA PRO A 74 -0.01 -13.87 -5.63
C PRO A 74 -1.20 -14.03 -4.69
N GLY A 75 -1.47 -13.04 -3.84
CA GLY A 75 -2.53 -13.09 -2.83
C GLY A 75 -3.82 -12.32 -3.20
N CYS A 76 -3.82 -11.49 -4.24
CA CYS A 76 -4.92 -10.56 -4.53
C CYS A 76 -6.26 -11.26 -4.75
N VAL A 77 -6.31 -12.31 -5.59
CA VAL A 77 -7.54 -13.06 -5.87
C VAL A 77 -8.00 -13.84 -4.64
N ASP A 78 -7.08 -14.40 -3.89
CA ASP A 78 -7.37 -15.06 -2.62
C ASP A 78 -8.00 -14.07 -1.62
N GLY A 79 -7.46 -12.85 -1.55
CA GLY A 79 -8.02 -11.75 -0.76
C GLY A 79 -9.43 -11.34 -1.20
N TRP A 80 -9.72 -11.27 -2.52
CA TRP A 80 -11.09 -11.00 -2.99
C TRP A 80 -12.07 -12.07 -2.51
N CYS A 81 -11.70 -13.34 -2.68
CA CYS A 81 -12.56 -14.46 -2.29
C CYS A 81 -12.77 -14.47 -0.75
N ALA A 82 -11.73 -14.30 0.04
CA ALA A 82 -11.84 -14.27 1.50
C ALA A 82 -12.65 -13.07 2.02
N LEU A 83 -12.48 -11.88 1.41
CA LEU A 83 -13.26 -10.69 1.76
C LEU A 83 -14.74 -10.86 1.41
N HIS A 84 -15.02 -11.41 0.23
CA HIS A 84 -16.37 -11.69 -0.23
C HIS A 84 -17.04 -12.79 0.61
N GLU A 85 -16.36 -13.88 0.91
CA GLU A 85 -16.90 -15.00 1.73
C GLU A 85 -17.36 -14.52 3.11
N ARG A 86 -16.58 -13.64 3.77
CA ARG A 86 -16.88 -13.19 5.12
C ARG A 86 -17.86 -12.03 5.19
N HIS A 87 -17.80 -11.08 4.26
CA HIS A 87 -18.50 -9.82 4.33
C HIS A 87 -19.32 -9.48 3.08
N GLY A 88 -19.28 -10.31 2.03
CA GLY A 88 -20.08 -10.14 0.81
C GLY A 88 -21.56 -10.42 1.02
N ARG A 89 -22.40 -9.75 0.26
CA ARG A 89 -23.85 -9.93 0.28
C ARG A 89 -24.41 -10.33 -1.10
N LEU A 90 -23.74 -9.91 -2.19
CA LEU A 90 -24.12 -10.24 -3.56
C LEU A 90 -23.36 -11.50 -4.02
N PRO A 91 -23.88 -12.26 -5.01
CA PRO A 91 -23.10 -13.33 -5.63
C PRO A 91 -21.78 -12.82 -6.21
N LEU A 92 -20.68 -13.56 -6.05
CA LEU A 92 -19.35 -13.15 -6.51
C LEU A 92 -19.34 -12.83 -8.02
N ALA A 93 -20.09 -13.56 -8.82
CA ALA A 93 -20.25 -13.30 -10.26
C ALA A 93 -20.87 -11.92 -10.55
N GLU A 94 -21.79 -11.46 -9.72
CA GLU A 94 -22.37 -10.12 -9.82
C GLU A 94 -21.36 -9.04 -9.42
N VAL A 95 -20.63 -9.28 -8.33
CA VAL A 95 -19.57 -8.37 -7.82
C VAL A 95 -18.45 -8.20 -8.84
N LEU A 96 -18.01 -9.28 -9.51
CA LEU A 96 -16.96 -9.24 -10.55
C LEU A 96 -17.47 -8.81 -11.92
N GLY A 97 -18.79 -8.76 -12.13
CA GLY A 97 -19.43 -8.42 -13.39
C GLY A 97 -18.94 -7.11 -14.03
N PRO A 98 -18.81 -5.98 -13.29
CA PRO A 98 -18.25 -4.75 -13.85
C PRO A 98 -16.83 -4.91 -14.40
N ALA A 99 -15.94 -5.58 -13.67
CA ALA A 99 -14.58 -5.85 -14.12
C ALA A 99 -14.53 -6.73 -15.36
N LEU A 100 -15.37 -7.77 -15.39
CA LEU A 100 -15.52 -8.67 -16.56
C LEU A 100 -15.99 -7.90 -17.79
N ARG A 101 -16.98 -7.00 -17.66
CA ARG A 101 -17.42 -6.12 -18.76
C ARG A 101 -16.32 -5.21 -19.27
N LEU A 102 -15.50 -4.63 -18.39
CA LEU A 102 -14.36 -3.79 -18.76
C LEU A 102 -13.29 -4.61 -19.49
N ALA A 103 -12.99 -5.82 -19.05
CA ALA A 103 -12.00 -6.69 -19.66
C ALA A 103 -12.44 -7.18 -21.05
N THR A 104 -13.72 -7.58 -21.21
CA THR A 104 -14.28 -8.08 -22.47
C THR A 104 -14.69 -6.99 -23.44
N GLY A 105 -15.42 -5.99 -22.93
CA GLY A 105 -15.94 -4.85 -23.68
C GLY A 105 -14.90 -3.79 -23.98
N GLY A 106 -13.85 -3.73 -23.18
CA GLY A 106 -12.78 -2.74 -23.24
C GLY A 106 -13.06 -1.49 -22.42
N PHE A 107 -11.99 -0.79 -22.09
CA PHE A 107 -11.96 0.44 -21.32
C PHE A 107 -11.07 1.49 -22.01
N PRO A 108 -11.27 2.79 -21.78
CA PRO A 108 -10.41 3.83 -22.32
C PRO A 108 -9.03 3.80 -21.63
N ALA A 109 -7.95 3.78 -22.43
CA ALA A 109 -6.59 3.85 -21.91
C ALA A 109 -6.35 5.17 -21.16
N SER A 110 -5.94 5.11 -19.91
CA SER A 110 -5.56 6.33 -19.17
C SER A 110 -4.23 6.89 -19.68
N PRO A 111 -3.98 8.20 -19.55
CA PRO A 111 -2.68 8.80 -19.89
C PRO A 111 -1.51 8.09 -19.20
N LEU A 112 -1.67 7.70 -17.92
CA LEU A 112 -0.64 7.03 -17.15
C LEU A 112 -0.38 5.60 -17.65
N LEU A 113 -1.43 4.85 -17.97
CA LEU A 113 -1.28 3.53 -18.61
C LEU A 113 -0.43 3.67 -19.89
N VAL A 114 -0.82 4.58 -20.79
CA VAL A 114 -0.12 4.80 -22.07
C VAL A 114 1.34 5.18 -21.85
N ALA A 115 1.63 6.08 -20.92
CA ALA A 115 3.00 6.54 -20.61
C ALA A 115 3.89 5.43 -20.08
N THR A 116 3.31 4.39 -19.44
CA THR A 116 4.07 3.31 -18.81
C THR A 116 4.21 2.06 -19.67
N LEU A 117 3.41 1.89 -20.74
CA LEU A 117 3.46 0.73 -21.64
C LEU A 117 4.84 0.41 -22.24
N PRO A 118 5.73 1.39 -22.55
CA PRO A 118 7.07 1.09 -23.03
C PRO A 118 7.90 0.20 -22.10
N ARG A 119 7.57 0.16 -20.82
CA ARG A 119 8.23 -0.75 -19.85
C ARG A 119 7.95 -2.23 -20.10
N LEU A 120 6.91 -2.55 -20.86
CA LEU A 120 6.54 -3.92 -21.23
C LEU A 120 7.15 -4.37 -22.59
N GLU A 121 7.92 -3.51 -23.27
CA GLU A 121 8.56 -3.89 -24.53
C GLU A 121 9.51 -5.06 -24.29
N GLY A 122 9.30 -6.16 -25.06
CA GLY A 122 10.08 -7.39 -24.91
C GLY A 122 9.64 -8.33 -23.79
N VAL A 123 8.62 -7.98 -23.02
CA VAL A 123 8.03 -8.85 -21.98
C VAL A 123 7.04 -9.82 -22.64
N GLU A 124 7.35 -11.11 -22.65
CA GLU A 124 6.47 -12.14 -23.18
C GLU A 124 5.17 -12.28 -22.34
N GLY A 125 4.04 -12.59 -22.97
CA GLY A 125 2.75 -12.74 -22.30
C GLY A 125 2.00 -11.42 -22.05
N CYS A 126 2.55 -10.28 -22.51
CA CYS A 126 1.94 -8.95 -22.39
C CYS A 126 1.28 -8.44 -23.67
N GLU A 127 1.01 -9.31 -24.65
CA GLU A 127 0.53 -8.96 -26.00
C GLU A 127 -0.78 -8.16 -25.96
N GLU A 128 -1.65 -8.41 -24.98
CA GLU A 128 -2.90 -7.66 -24.76
C GLU A 128 -2.68 -6.16 -24.60
N LEU A 129 -1.51 -5.76 -24.09
CA LEU A 129 -1.14 -4.36 -23.82
C LEU A 129 -0.14 -3.81 -24.84
N THR A 130 0.77 -4.65 -25.33
CA THR A 130 1.89 -4.19 -26.17
C THR A 130 1.58 -4.18 -27.65
N SER A 131 0.65 -5.04 -28.13
CA SER A 131 0.28 -5.12 -29.55
C SER A 131 -0.51 -3.94 -30.08
N ILE A 132 -1.20 -3.20 -29.21
CA ILE A 132 -2.19 -2.18 -29.60
C ILE A 132 -1.63 -0.75 -29.65
N ARG A 133 -0.53 -0.45 -28.97
CA ARG A 133 0.06 0.92 -28.85
C ARG A 133 -1.00 2.03 -28.72
N PRO A 134 -1.85 1.99 -27.69
CA PRO A 134 -2.99 2.88 -27.57
C PRO A 134 -2.54 4.31 -27.30
N ARG A 135 -3.36 5.28 -27.73
CA ARG A 135 -3.32 6.66 -27.25
C ARG A 135 -4.22 6.82 -26.02
N PRO A 136 -4.06 7.86 -25.22
CA PRO A 136 -5.02 8.16 -24.17
C PRO A 136 -6.46 8.23 -24.74
N GLY A 137 -7.38 7.48 -24.14
CA GLY A 137 -8.77 7.34 -24.58
C GLY A 137 -9.03 6.19 -25.55
N ASP A 138 -8.02 5.61 -26.19
CA ASP A 138 -8.21 4.44 -27.06
C ASP A 138 -8.70 3.23 -26.25
N ARG A 139 -9.50 2.40 -26.88
CA ARG A 139 -10.10 1.23 -26.26
C ARG A 139 -9.08 0.10 -26.09
N VAL A 140 -8.90 -0.35 -24.86
CA VAL A 140 -8.07 -1.51 -24.49
C VAL A 140 -8.95 -2.67 -24.07
N VAL A 141 -8.69 -3.87 -24.57
CA VAL A 141 -9.39 -5.12 -24.24
C VAL A 141 -8.39 -6.11 -23.64
N ARG A 142 -8.81 -6.84 -22.62
CA ARG A 142 -7.97 -7.77 -21.86
C ARG A 142 -8.55 -9.20 -21.88
N PRO A 143 -8.50 -9.93 -23.00
CA PRO A 143 -9.18 -11.23 -23.14
C PRO A 143 -8.65 -12.31 -22.20
N GLY A 144 -7.35 -12.37 -21.90
CA GLY A 144 -6.80 -13.30 -20.93
C GLY A 144 -7.29 -12.99 -19.51
N VAL A 145 -7.21 -11.72 -19.09
CA VAL A 145 -7.74 -11.28 -17.79
C VAL A 145 -9.26 -11.52 -17.70
N ALA A 146 -10.01 -11.36 -18.81
CA ALA A 146 -11.43 -11.65 -18.83
C ALA A 146 -11.72 -13.14 -18.55
N ARG A 147 -10.93 -14.06 -19.12
CA ARG A 147 -11.08 -15.51 -18.81
C ARG A 147 -10.76 -15.80 -17.35
N MET A 148 -9.71 -15.20 -16.81
CA MET A 148 -9.34 -15.37 -15.40
C MET A 148 -10.43 -14.85 -14.45
N LEU A 149 -11.00 -13.67 -14.74
CA LEU A 149 -12.13 -13.12 -13.97
C LEU A 149 -13.39 -14.00 -14.09
N ALA A 150 -13.70 -14.53 -15.28
CA ALA A 150 -14.83 -15.44 -15.47
C ALA A 150 -14.66 -16.73 -14.66
N ALA A 151 -13.45 -17.31 -14.65
CA ALA A 151 -13.15 -18.49 -13.85
C ALA A 151 -13.32 -18.21 -12.33
N VAL A 152 -12.83 -17.07 -11.83
CA VAL A 152 -13.04 -16.66 -10.43
C VAL A 152 -14.51 -16.44 -10.13
N ALA A 153 -15.26 -15.80 -11.02
CA ALA A 153 -16.68 -15.52 -10.83
C ALA A 153 -17.52 -16.82 -10.74
N GLU A 154 -17.13 -17.86 -11.46
CA GLU A 154 -17.83 -19.15 -11.52
C GLU A 154 -17.39 -20.12 -10.41
N GLY A 155 -16.08 -20.24 -10.17
CA GLY A 155 -15.51 -21.27 -9.29
C GLY A 155 -14.62 -20.74 -8.15
N GLY A 156 -14.62 -19.43 -7.92
CA GLY A 156 -13.89 -18.80 -6.81
C GLY A 156 -12.37 -18.98 -6.89
N ARG A 157 -11.75 -19.07 -5.73
CA ARG A 157 -10.31 -19.22 -5.56
C ARG A 157 -9.72 -20.41 -6.33
N ASP A 158 -10.33 -21.57 -6.20
CA ASP A 158 -9.79 -22.81 -6.78
C ASP A 158 -9.79 -22.77 -8.32
N ALA A 159 -10.77 -22.15 -8.94
CA ALA A 159 -10.79 -21.98 -10.39
C ALA A 159 -9.63 -21.12 -10.92
N PHE A 160 -9.06 -20.25 -10.08
CA PHE A 160 -7.89 -19.45 -10.43
C PHE A 160 -6.59 -20.22 -10.13
N TYR A 161 -6.34 -20.57 -8.86
CA TYR A 161 -5.04 -21.13 -8.44
C TYR A 161 -4.82 -22.58 -8.85
N ARG A 162 -5.89 -23.35 -9.08
CA ARG A 162 -5.82 -24.75 -9.57
C ARG A 162 -6.31 -24.90 -11.00
N GLY A 163 -6.68 -23.77 -11.64
CA GLY A 163 -7.11 -23.69 -13.05
C GLY A 163 -5.98 -23.27 -14.00
N GLU A 164 -6.37 -22.56 -15.08
CA GLU A 164 -5.47 -22.08 -16.14
C GLU A 164 -4.31 -21.25 -15.60
N PHE A 165 -4.59 -20.31 -14.67
CA PHE A 165 -3.56 -19.48 -14.07
C PHE A 165 -2.54 -20.32 -13.28
N GLY A 166 -3.01 -21.20 -12.37
CA GLY A 166 -2.12 -22.00 -11.54
C GLY A 166 -1.22 -22.92 -12.36
N ALA A 167 -1.76 -23.61 -13.36
CA ALA A 167 -0.99 -24.45 -14.26
C ALA A 167 0.10 -23.66 -15.01
N ALA A 168 -0.24 -22.48 -15.51
CA ALA A 168 0.71 -21.62 -16.20
C ALA A 168 1.75 -21.00 -15.25
N LEU A 169 1.36 -20.66 -14.01
CA LEU A 169 2.28 -20.17 -12.98
C LEU A 169 3.32 -21.23 -12.58
N LEU A 170 2.91 -22.49 -12.40
CA LEU A 170 3.83 -23.60 -12.12
C LEU A 170 4.84 -23.79 -13.26
N ALA A 171 4.40 -23.64 -14.51
CA ALA A 171 5.29 -23.74 -15.66
C ALA A 171 6.31 -22.60 -15.72
N VAL A 172 5.90 -21.35 -15.44
CA VAL A 172 6.80 -20.18 -15.38
C VAL A 172 7.72 -20.26 -14.17
N GLY A 173 7.19 -20.74 -13.04
CA GLY A 173 7.91 -20.81 -11.76
C GLY A 173 9.02 -21.83 -11.71
N ALA A 174 9.09 -22.77 -12.65
CA ALA A 174 10.21 -23.73 -12.84
C ALA A 174 10.77 -24.33 -11.53
N GLY A 175 9.88 -24.76 -10.63
CA GLY A 175 10.24 -25.35 -9.33
C GLY A 175 10.30 -24.38 -8.15
N GLU A 176 9.98 -23.10 -8.36
CA GLU A 176 9.81 -22.11 -7.29
C GLU A 176 8.50 -22.36 -6.52
N TYR A 177 7.45 -22.80 -7.23
CA TYR A 177 6.14 -23.13 -6.67
C TYR A 177 5.78 -24.60 -6.89
N THR A 178 4.93 -25.13 -6.00
CA THR A 178 4.34 -26.46 -6.08
C THR A 178 2.81 -26.36 -6.13
N ASP A 179 2.14 -27.46 -6.49
CA ASP A 179 0.67 -27.55 -6.44
C ASP A 179 0.15 -27.29 -5.02
N ASP A 180 0.88 -27.70 -3.98
CA ASP A 180 0.50 -27.49 -2.58
C ASP A 180 0.55 -25.99 -2.21
N ASP A 181 1.54 -25.24 -2.71
CA ASP A 181 1.61 -23.78 -2.50
C ASP A 181 0.39 -23.06 -3.07
N LEU A 182 -0.17 -23.56 -4.17
CA LEU A 182 -1.34 -23.00 -4.83
C LEU A 182 -2.66 -23.52 -4.24
N ALA A 183 -2.66 -24.71 -3.68
CA ALA A 183 -3.83 -25.32 -3.03
C ALA A 183 -4.19 -24.60 -1.73
N GLU A 184 -3.19 -24.20 -0.94
CA GLU A 184 -3.42 -23.51 0.34
C GLU A 184 -3.80 -22.04 0.15
N SER A 185 -4.79 -21.56 0.93
CA SER A 185 -5.09 -20.14 0.98
C SER A 185 -3.99 -19.37 1.67
N GLY A 186 -3.43 -18.35 0.99
CA GLY A 186 -2.53 -17.37 1.58
C GLY A 186 -3.25 -16.31 2.40
N ALA A 187 -4.54 -16.09 2.15
CA ALA A 187 -5.35 -15.11 2.87
C ALA A 187 -5.62 -15.52 4.31
N SER A 188 -5.52 -14.59 5.24
CA SER A 188 -5.77 -14.85 6.65
C SER A 188 -6.38 -13.64 7.34
N TRP A 189 -7.39 -13.89 8.19
CA TRP A 189 -7.96 -12.89 9.06
C TRP A 189 -7.12 -12.79 10.34
N ARG A 190 -6.78 -11.56 10.71
CA ARG A 190 -5.90 -11.25 11.83
C ARG A 190 -6.50 -10.15 12.71
N PRO A 191 -6.17 -10.08 14.01
CA PRO A 191 -6.47 -8.90 14.80
C PRO A 191 -5.68 -7.70 14.25
N PRO A 192 -6.24 -6.47 14.30
CA PRO A 192 -5.54 -5.25 13.91
C PRO A 192 -4.44 -4.90 14.91
N VAL A 193 -3.48 -4.12 14.47
CA VAL A 193 -2.61 -3.34 15.34
C VAL A 193 -3.23 -1.96 15.48
N GLY A 194 -3.33 -1.45 16.70
CA GLY A 194 -3.93 -0.15 16.91
C GLY A 194 -3.48 0.54 18.19
N ARG A 195 -3.73 1.84 18.23
CA ARG A 195 -3.41 2.66 19.39
C ARG A 195 -4.33 3.87 19.44
N ARG A 196 -4.63 4.33 20.66
CA ARG A 196 -5.30 5.61 20.86
C ARG A 196 -4.34 6.76 20.64
N VAL A 197 -4.71 7.67 19.72
CA VAL A 197 -3.94 8.86 19.37
C VAL A 197 -4.93 9.99 19.10
N TRP A 198 -4.70 11.17 19.66
CA TRP A 198 -5.55 12.35 19.57
C TRP A 198 -7.04 12.04 19.82
N GLY A 199 -7.29 11.26 20.87
CA GLY A 199 -8.63 10.91 21.32
C GLY A 199 -9.35 9.84 20.50
N HIS A 200 -8.76 9.29 19.45
CA HIS A 200 -9.35 8.28 18.56
C HIS A 200 -8.49 7.01 18.54
N ASP A 201 -9.11 5.86 18.24
CA ASP A 201 -8.38 4.61 18.04
C ASP A 201 -8.01 4.47 16.56
N VAL A 202 -6.70 4.44 16.28
CA VAL A 202 -6.14 4.31 14.92
C VAL A 202 -5.71 2.88 14.69
N TRP A 203 -6.19 2.26 13.62
CA TRP A 203 -6.01 0.85 13.30
C TRP A 203 -5.28 0.65 11.97
N THR A 204 -4.45 -0.40 11.89
CA THR A 204 -3.70 -0.81 10.70
C THR A 204 -3.51 -2.33 10.69
N PRO A 205 -3.15 -2.96 9.55
CA PRO A 205 -2.81 -4.39 9.55
C PRO A 205 -1.58 -4.68 10.41
N PRO A 206 -1.53 -5.86 11.04
CA PRO A 206 -0.34 -6.34 11.74
C PRO A 206 0.82 -6.62 10.75
N PRO A 207 2.05 -6.90 11.22
CA PRO A 207 3.11 -7.44 10.37
C PRO A 207 2.61 -8.64 9.53
N VAL A 208 2.99 -8.72 8.27
CA VAL A 208 4.11 -8.07 7.57
C VAL A 208 3.86 -6.64 7.06
N SER A 209 2.68 -6.04 7.32
CA SER A 209 2.41 -4.65 6.93
C SER A 209 3.27 -3.66 7.72
N GLN A 210 3.77 -2.64 7.03
CA GLN A 210 4.45 -1.52 7.68
C GLN A 210 3.49 -0.47 8.30
N GLY A 211 2.19 -0.73 8.33
CA GLY A 211 1.19 0.24 8.80
C GLY A 211 1.42 0.74 10.23
N TYR A 212 2.04 -0.08 11.08
CA TYR A 212 2.41 0.32 12.44
C TYR A 212 3.24 1.62 12.50
N LEU A 213 3.99 1.95 11.43
CA LEU A 213 4.79 3.17 11.36
C LEU A 213 3.94 4.44 11.39
N SER A 214 2.75 4.42 10.79
CA SER A 214 1.82 5.55 10.86
C SER A 214 1.24 5.72 12.25
N VAL A 215 0.89 4.61 12.90
CA VAL A 215 0.35 4.58 14.28
C VAL A 215 1.42 5.02 15.29
N LEU A 216 2.62 4.43 15.20
CA LEU A 216 3.76 4.79 16.06
C LEU A 216 4.17 6.25 15.84
N GLY A 217 4.28 6.70 14.58
CA GLY A 217 4.62 8.08 14.26
C GLY A 217 3.60 9.09 14.81
N ALA A 218 2.30 8.79 14.72
CA ALA A 218 1.24 9.62 15.29
C ALA A 218 1.33 9.67 16.82
N ALA A 219 1.57 8.52 17.46
CA ALA A 219 1.74 8.45 18.92
C ALA A 219 3.01 9.20 19.41
N VAL A 220 4.10 9.14 18.64
CA VAL A 220 5.32 9.91 18.93
C VAL A 220 5.05 11.41 18.81
N ALA A 221 4.34 11.84 17.75
CA ALA A 221 3.99 13.26 17.58
C ALA A 221 3.09 13.77 18.72
N GLU A 222 2.09 12.96 19.15
CA GLU A 222 1.25 13.29 20.31
C GLU A 222 2.06 13.32 21.62
N ALA A 223 2.95 12.36 21.84
CA ALA A 223 3.79 12.31 23.05
C ALA A 223 4.74 13.51 23.16
N VAL A 224 5.18 14.05 22.02
CA VAL A 224 6.08 15.22 21.97
C VAL A 224 5.34 16.54 22.10
N ALA A 225 4.24 16.73 21.39
CA ALA A 225 3.55 18.03 21.24
C ALA A 225 2.18 18.09 21.95
N GLY A 226 1.65 16.97 22.45
CA GLY A 226 0.30 16.90 22.99
C GLY A 226 -0.77 16.93 21.89
N ALA A 227 -1.96 17.44 22.25
CA ALA A 227 -3.07 17.58 21.31
C ALA A 227 -2.92 18.82 20.41
N ASP A 228 -2.22 19.85 20.87
CA ASP A 228 -2.08 21.15 20.18
C ASP A 228 -0.84 21.14 19.28
N LEU A 229 -0.96 20.55 18.10
CA LEU A 229 0.11 20.57 17.10
C LEU A 229 0.35 22.01 16.58
N PRO A 230 1.59 22.35 16.20
CA PRO A 230 1.85 23.60 15.49
C PRO A 230 0.99 23.72 14.24
N ASP A 231 0.59 24.93 13.86
CA ASP A 231 -0.19 25.17 12.64
C ASP A 231 0.62 24.82 11.39
N PRO A 232 0.15 23.92 10.52
CA PRO A 232 0.87 23.50 9.32
C PRO A 232 1.08 24.59 8.28
N GLU A 233 0.31 25.70 8.31
CA GLU A 233 0.31 26.76 7.31
C GLU A 233 0.65 28.15 7.91
N GLY A 234 0.62 28.29 9.25
CA GLY A 234 0.85 29.56 9.94
C GLY A 234 2.31 29.98 9.97
N ASP A 235 2.55 31.30 9.84
CA ASP A 235 3.89 31.90 9.73
C ASP A 235 4.88 31.54 10.86
N GLY A 236 4.37 31.20 12.05
CA GLY A 236 5.21 30.81 13.20
C GLY A 236 5.29 29.30 13.46
N GLY A 237 4.36 28.51 12.97
CA GLY A 237 4.18 27.10 13.31
C GLY A 237 4.60 26.11 12.22
N ALA A 238 4.44 26.46 10.95
CA ALA A 238 4.55 25.55 9.83
C ALA A 238 5.89 24.79 9.75
N GLY A 239 7.01 25.46 9.98
CA GLY A 239 8.32 24.81 10.01
C GLY A 239 8.54 23.88 11.22
N ALA A 240 7.87 24.13 12.34
CA ALA A 240 7.88 23.25 13.52
C ALA A 240 6.98 22.04 13.30
N TRP A 241 5.80 22.24 12.68
CA TRP A 241 4.89 21.15 12.29
C TRP A 241 5.58 20.16 11.35
N ALA A 242 6.19 20.65 10.26
CA ALA A 242 6.89 19.79 9.32
C ALA A 242 8.04 19.02 10.01
N HIS A 243 8.83 19.69 10.85
CA HIS A 243 9.91 19.05 11.57
C HIS A 243 9.41 17.97 12.55
N LEU A 244 8.35 18.26 13.31
CA LEU A 244 7.78 17.33 14.27
C LEU A 244 7.36 16.02 13.56
N LEU A 245 6.59 16.12 12.47
CA LEU A 245 6.08 14.92 11.77
C LEU A 245 7.19 14.20 10.99
N VAL A 246 8.15 14.92 10.39
CA VAL A 246 9.33 14.31 9.77
C VAL A 246 10.14 13.51 10.79
N GLU A 247 10.41 14.08 11.96
CA GLU A 247 11.15 13.38 13.00
C GLU A 247 10.36 12.23 13.60
N ALA A 248 9.05 12.39 13.82
CA ALA A 248 8.20 11.29 14.26
C ALA A 248 8.24 10.10 13.28
N ALA A 249 8.19 10.35 11.98
CA ALA A 249 8.32 9.31 10.96
C ALA A 249 9.73 8.67 10.95
N ARG A 250 10.80 9.47 11.09
CA ARG A 250 12.18 8.97 11.12
C ARG A 250 12.45 8.11 12.36
N LEU A 251 12.04 8.59 13.53
CA LEU A 251 12.19 7.89 14.81
C LEU A 251 11.33 6.61 14.88
N ALA A 252 10.16 6.60 14.25
CA ALA A 252 9.32 5.40 14.14
C ALA A 252 9.90 4.34 13.20
N GLY A 253 10.60 4.76 12.13
CA GLY A 253 10.93 3.88 11.01
C GLY A 253 12.38 3.43 10.90
N HIS A 254 13.32 4.04 11.61
CA HIS A 254 14.75 3.78 11.43
C HIS A 254 15.17 2.32 11.65
N ASP A 255 14.47 1.57 12.48
CA ASP A 255 14.74 0.17 12.79
C ASP A 255 13.84 -0.83 12.03
N ARG A 256 12.96 -0.33 11.12
CA ARG A 256 12.03 -1.16 10.35
C ARG A 256 12.68 -2.37 9.67
N PRO A 257 13.87 -2.29 9.06
CA PRO A 257 14.49 -3.46 8.43
C PRO A 257 14.72 -4.63 9.39
N ALA A 258 15.04 -4.34 10.64
CA ALA A 258 15.25 -5.36 11.67
C ALA A 258 13.95 -5.81 12.34
N MET A 259 12.96 -4.94 12.42
CA MET A 259 11.74 -5.17 13.21
C MET A 259 10.58 -5.73 12.40
N LEU A 260 10.51 -5.47 11.09
CA LEU A 260 9.39 -5.90 10.26
C LEU A 260 9.70 -7.23 9.55
N HIS A 261 9.04 -8.29 9.98
CA HIS A 261 9.16 -9.63 9.39
C HIS A 261 7.91 -10.48 9.67
N ASP A 262 7.80 -11.64 9.02
CA ASP A 262 6.71 -12.60 9.22
C ASP A 262 6.88 -13.26 10.60
N GLY A 263 6.04 -12.88 11.54
CA GLY A 263 6.12 -13.32 12.95
C GLY A 263 6.51 -12.21 13.93
N ALA A 264 6.70 -10.95 13.46
CA ALA A 264 6.90 -9.82 14.37
C ALA A 264 5.62 -9.56 15.20
N ASP A 265 5.81 -9.16 16.45
CA ASP A 265 4.71 -8.81 17.36
C ASP A 265 4.24 -7.37 17.07
N GLY A 266 3.03 -7.25 16.50
CA GLY A 266 2.45 -5.98 16.12
C GLY A 266 2.18 -5.04 17.30
N ASP A 267 1.74 -5.57 18.44
CA ASP A 267 1.44 -4.77 19.64
C ASP A 267 2.73 -4.24 20.27
N ALA A 268 3.78 -5.05 20.30
CA ALA A 268 5.09 -4.60 20.73
C ALA A 268 5.65 -3.45 19.86
N LEU A 269 5.32 -3.43 18.55
CA LEU A 269 5.76 -2.37 17.62
C LEU A 269 5.11 -1.01 17.88
N VAL A 270 4.01 -0.94 18.62
CA VAL A 270 3.32 0.31 18.98
C VAL A 270 3.19 0.51 20.49
N SER A 271 3.98 -0.21 21.29
CA SER A 271 3.94 -0.18 22.75
C SER A 271 4.32 1.18 23.34
N ASP A 272 3.92 1.44 24.59
CA ASP A 272 4.27 2.65 25.32
C ASP A 272 5.79 2.85 25.42
N ASP A 273 6.55 1.78 25.65
CA ASP A 273 8.00 1.81 25.73
C ASP A 273 8.63 2.27 24.40
N ARG A 274 8.12 1.81 23.28
CA ARG A 274 8.61 2.25 21.96
C ARG A 274 8.26 3.70 21.68
N VAL A 275 7.05 4.13 22.02
CA VAL A 275 6.64 5.54 21.89
C VAL A 275 7.55 6.43 22.75
N ALA A 276 7.76 6.06 24.00
CA ALA A 276 8.61 6.81 24.93
C ALA A 276 10.07 6.88 24.44
N ALA A 277 10.63 5.74 23.98
CA ALA A 277 11.98 5.68 23.44
C ALA A 277 12.16 6.56 22.18
N ALA A 278 11.20 6.50 21.25
CA ALA A 278 11.22 7.33 20.06
C ALA A 278 11.04 8.83 20.40
N ALA A 279 10.06 9.17 21.25
CA ALA A 279 9.85 10.56 21.69
C ALA A 279 11.06 11.16 22.40
N ALA A 280 11.79 10.38 23.20
CA ALA A 280 13.03 10.82 23.86
C ALA A 280 14.15 11.16 22.86
N GLY A 281 14.12 10.63 21.64
CA GLY A 281 15.03 10.96 20.55
C GLY A 281 14.74 12.29 19.86
N PHE A 282 13.55 12.87 20.07
CA PHE A 282 13.14 14.11 19.42
C PHE A 282 13.86 15.34 20.01
N SER A 283 14.22 16.27 19.13
CA SER A 283 14.72 17.61 19.51
C SER A 283 13.98 18.68 18.68
N PRO A 284 13.43 19.74 19.28
CA PRO A 284 12.76 20.81 18.54
C PRO A 284 13.69 21.63 17.65
N ASP A 285 15.00 21.61 17.92
CA ASP A 285 15.98 22.49 17.30
C ASP A 285 16.88 21.80 16.27
N ARG A 286 16.90 20.46 16.25
CA ARG A 286 17.77 19.70 15.36
C ARG A 286 17.16 18.35 15.00
N ARG A 287 17.54 17.83 13.83
CA ARG A 287 17.21 16.45 13.43
C ARG A 287 17.88 15.42 14.35
N ALA A 288 17.22 14.29 14.57
CA ALA A 288 17.79 13.16 15.27
C ALA A 288 18.87 12.44 14.42
N GLU A 289 19.87 11.89 15.07
CA GLU A 289 20.88 11.03 14.42
C GLU A 289 20.34 9.59 14.34
N VAL A 290 19.61 9.28 13.28
CA VAL A 290 19.14 7.93 12.96
C VAL A 290 19.54 7.54 11.53
N ARG A 291 19.91 6.30 11.32
CA ARG A 291 20.38 5.81 10.01
C ARG A 291 19.24 5.19 9.20
N GLY A 292 19.35 5.32 7.88
CA GLY A 292 18.57 4.60 6.88
C GLY A 292 17.86 5.48 5.86
N LEU A 293 17.63 5.04 4.57
CA LEU A 293 16.31 5.19 3.96
C LEU A 293 16.19 5.71 2.53
N GLY A 294 15.14 5.28 1.78
CA GLY A 294 14.76 5.75 0.45
C GLY A 294 13.34 5.38 -0.04
N ALA A 295 12.77 5.96 -1.08
CA ALA A 295 11.34 5.89 -1.44
C ALA A 295 10.98 5.47 -2.88
N GLY A 296 9.73 4.99 -3.11
CA GLY A 296 8.99 4.80 -4.37
C GLY A 296 8.27 3.44 -4.51
N GLY A 297 7.17 3.36 -5.28
CA GLY A 297 6.43 2.13 -5.55
C GLY A 297 5.11 2.37 -6.27
N GLY A 298 4.56 1.34 -6.97
CA GLY A 298 3.26 1.33 -7.64
C GLY A 298 2.22 0.60 -6.81
N THR A 299 1.08 1.23 -6.51
CA THR A 299 0.04 0.69 -5.63
C THR A 299 -1.27 1.44 -5.89
N ILE A 300 -2.42 0.84 -5.54
CA ILE A 300 -3.69 1.58 -5.42
C ILE A 300 -4.27 1.40 -4.02
N HIS A 301 -4.90 2.47 -3.52
CA HIS A 301 -5.78 2.45 -2.36
C HIS A 301 -7.21 2.75 -2.79
N LEU A 302 -8.17 2.10 -2.16
CA LEU A 302 -9.58 2.42 -2.26
C LEU A 302 -10.27 2.28 -0.90
N CYS A 303 -11.34 3.02 -0.69
CA CYS A 303 -12.20 2.91 0.47
C CYS A 303 -13.67 2.93 0.10
N ALA A 304 -14.50 2.32 0.93
CA ALA A 304 -15.95 2.30 0.78
C ALA A 304 -16.63 2.35 2.16
N VAL A 305 -17.76 3.07 2.25
CA VAL A 305 -18.62 3.08 3.44
C VAL A 305 -20.05 2.93 2.95
N ASP A 306 -20.80 1.96 3.52
CA ASP A 306 -22.21 1.74 3.18
C ASP A 306 -23.19 2.52 4.10
N ALA A 307 -24.49 2.38 3.82
CA ALA A 307 -25.53 3.05 4.57
C ALA A 307 -25.59 2.62 6.04
N GLU A 308 -25.21 1.38 6.34
CA GLU A 308 -25.19 0.82 7.68
C GLU A 308 -23.95 1.22 8.48
N GLY A 309 -22.99 1.94 7.87
CA GLY A 309 -21.74 2.36 8.49
C GLY A 309 -20.63 1.32 8.44
N THR A 310 -20.79 0.24 7.62
CA THR A 310 -19.69 -0.68 7.34
C THR A 310 -18.63 0.02 6.51
N GLY A 311 -17.43 0.12 7.06
CA GLY A 311 -16.27 0.74 6.38
C GLY A 311 -15.24 -0.27 5.92
N VAL A 312 -14.69 -0.05 4.72
CA VAL A 312 -13.58 -0.84 4.16
C VAL A 312 -12.47 0.09 3.70
N SER A 313 -11.25 -0.13 4.20
CA SER A 313 -10.01 0.43 3.66
C SER A 313 -9.21 -0.70 3.03
N LEU A 314 -8.99 -0.65 1.71
CA LEU A 314 -8.35 -1.72 0.95
C LEU A 314 -7.20 -1.18 0.11
N ILE A 315 -6.07 -1.89 0.16
CA ILE A 315 -4.92 -1.65 -0.72
C ILE A 315 -4.57 -2.92 -1.48
N GLN A 316 -4.36 -2.79 -2.79
CA GLN A 316 -3.80 -3.85 -3.63
C GLN A 316 -2.64 -3.32 -4.47
N SER A 317 -1.69 -4.21 -4.83
CA SER A 317 -0.46 -3.78 -5.47
C SER A 317 0.25 -4.89 -6.21
N ASN A 318 0.90 -4.53 -7.33
CA ASN A 318 1.96 -5.34 -7.93
C ASN A 318 3.35 -5.03 -7.35
N ALA A 319 3.44 -4.27 -6.27
CA ALA A 319 4.61 -3.68 -5.63
C ALA A 319 5.24 -2.56 -6.49
N SER A 320 6.14 -2.79 -7.43
CA SER A 320 6.55 -1.76 -8.41
C SER A 320 5.63 -1.77 -9.63
N GLY A 321 5.69 -0.72 -10.47
CA GLY A 321 4.86 -0.67 -11.67
C GLY A 321 5.05 -1.89 -12.58
N TYR A 322 3.98 -2.61 -12.91
CA TYR A 322 3.93 -3.91 -13.59
C TYR A 322 4.65 -5.06 -12.84
N GLY A 323 5.00 -4.88 -11.57
CA GLY A 323 5.60 -5.90 -10.74
C GLY A 323 6.97 -6.36 -11.21
N SER A 324 7.16 -7.68 -11.25
CA SER A 324 8.42 -8.33 -11.65
C SER A 324 8.73 -8.26 -13.15
N LEU A 325 7.82 -7.73 -13.97
CA LEU A 325 7.86 -7.85 -15.44
C LEU A 325 7.87 -9.31 -15.91
N VAL A 326 7.35 -10.23 -15.11
CA VAL A 326 7.06 -11.61 -15.49
C VAL A 326 5.56 -11.74 -15.65
N ALA A 327 5.08 -12.05 -16.85
CA ALA A 327 3.68 -12.35 -17.11
C ALA A 327 3.45 -13.87 -17.10
N VAL A 328 2.28 -14.29 -16.64
CA VAL A 328 1.84 -15.68 -16.72
C VAL A 328 1.24 -15.91 -18.11
N PRO A 329 1.86 -16.75 -18.97
CA PRO A 329 1.50 -16.86 -20.37
C PRO A 329 0.02 -17.19 -20.60
N GLY A 330 -0.58 -16.54 -21.59
CA GLY A 330 -1.98 -16.76 -21.98
C GLY A 330 -3.02 -16.09 -21.07
N THR A 331 -2.67 -15.74 -19.83
CA THR A 331 -3.62 -15.22 -18.84
C THR A 331 -3.72 -13.70 -18.82
N GLY A 332 -2.74 -12.99 -19.38
CA GLY A 332 -2.62 -11.53 -19.29
C GLY A 332 -2.30 -11.02 -17.88
N VAL A 333 -1.98 -11.90 -16.93
CA VAL A 333 -1.67 -11.56 -15.53
C VAL A 333 -0.18 -11.34 -15.38
N LEU A 334 0.21 -10.18 -14.86
CA LEU A 334 1.58 -9.83 -14.46
C LEU A 334 1.78 -10.14 -12.98
N LEU A 335 2.91 -10.77 -12.66
CA LEU A 335 3.27 -11.10 -11.29
C LEU A 335 3.90 -9.89 -10.58
N HIS A 336 3.51 -9.67 -9.35
CA HIS A 336 4.12 -8.67 -8.49
C HIS A 336 5.61 -8.99 -8.22
N ASN A 337 6.35 -8.02 -7.66
CA ASN A 337 7.72 -8.23 -7.22
C ASN A 337 7.89 -8.00 -5.71
N ARG A 338 6.89 -8.37 -4.90
CA ARG A 338 6.91 -8.13 -3.45
C ARG A 338 8.05 -8.85 -2.72
N GLY A 339 8.62 -9.91 -3.33
CA GLY A 339 9.81 -10.60 -2.83
C GLY A 339 11.03 -9.70 -2.59
N VAL A 340 11.08 -8.50 -3.20
CA VAL A 340 12.12 -7.49 -2.88
C VAL A 340 12.14 -7.08 -1.41
N GLY A 341 11.08 -7.36 -0.65
CA GLY A 341 11.02 -7.13 0.78
C GLY A 341 11.85 -8.13 1.60
N PHE A 342 12.20 -9.27 1.06
CA PHE A 342 13.05 -10.24 1.73
C PHE A 342 14.51 -9.79 1.77
N SER A 343 15.24 -10.29 2.77
CA SER A 343 16.69 -10.17 2.89
C SER A 343 17.38 -11.43 2.34
N LEU A 344 18.54 -11.28 1.72
CA LEU A 344 19.47 -12.38 1.44
C LEU A 344 20.62 -12.46 2.45
N GLU A 345 20.60 -11.66 3.52
CA GLU A 345 21.55 -11.76 4.61
C GLU A 345 21.24 -13.01 5.46
N PRO A 346 22.20 -13.94 5.67
CA PRO A 346 21.97 -15.13 6.47
C PRO A 346 21.56 -14.81 7.90
N GLY A 347 20.47 -15.43 8.37
CA GLY A 347 19.94 -15.23 9.74
C GLY A 347 19.15 -13.94 9.94
N HIS A 348 18.93 -13.15 8.89
CA HIS A 348 18.08 -11.96 8.98
C HIS A 348 16.62 -12.36 9.30
N PRO A 349 15.89 -11.64 10.19
CA PRO A 349 14.50 -11.99 10.53
C PRO A 349 13.58 -12.10 9.30
N ALA A 350 13.80 -11.25 8.28
CA ALA A 350 13.08 -11.27 7.01
C ALA A 350 13.84 -12.02 5.90
N GLU A 351 14.66 -13.00 6.25
CA GLU A 351 15.40 -13.81 5.24
C GLU A 351 14.43 -14.54 4.30
N TYR A 352 14.75 -14.54 2.99
CA TYR A 352 14.02 -15.30 1.98
C TYR A 352 14.01 -16.79 2.33
N GLY A 353 12.88 -17.46 2.14
CA GLY A 353 12.77 -18.90 2.40
C GLY A 353 11.34 -19.41 2.27
N PRO A 354 11.18 -20.75 2.19
CA PRO A 354 9.91 -21.41 1.92
C PRO A 354 8.79 -20.97 2.87
N GLY A 355 7.61 -20.66 2.33
CA GLY A 355 6.40 -20.36 3.07
C GLY A 355 6.40 -19.02 3.83
N ARG A 356 7.50 -18.27 3.84
CA ARG A 356 7.60 -16.96 4.50
C ARG A 356 6.89 -15.86 3.70
N ARG A 357 6.38 -14.85 4.40
CA ARG A 357 5.89 -13.60 3.79
C ARG A 357 6.96 -12.51 3.86
N PRO A 358 7.15 -11.74 2.77
CA PRO A 358 8.07 -10.60 2.80
C PRO A 358 7.49 -9.43 3.60
N PRO A 359 8.34 -8.59 4.22
CA PRO A 359 7.94 -7.26 4.66
C PRO A 359 7.17 -6.51 3.59
N HIS A 360 6.03 -5.90 3.96
CA HIS A 360 5.07 -5.35 3.02
C HIS A 360 4.83 -3.86 3.21
N THR A 361 4.69 -3.13 2.10
CA THR A 361 4.46 -1.68 2.14
C THR A 361 2.99 -1.27 2.20
N LEU A 362 2.05 -2.18 1.95
CA LEU A 362 0.62 -1.87 2.02
C LEU A 362 0.18 -1.59 3.46
N ALA A 363 -0.30 -0.37 3.68
CA ALA A 363 -0.63 0.17 4.99
C ALA A 363 -1.99 0.88 4.98
N PRO A 364 -3.11 0.16 4.70
CA PRO A 364 -4.44 0.75 4.87
C PRO A 364 -4.64 1.14 6.33
N ALA A 365 -5.41 2.20 6.57
CA ALA A 365 -5.71 2.69 7.90
C ALA A 365 -7.22 2.88 8.10
N LEU A 366 -7.64 2.80 9.35
CA LEU A 366 -9.01 3.02 9.79
C LEU A 366 -8.98 3.67 11.17
N VAL A 367 -9.94 4.56 11.43
CA VAL A 367 -10.06 5.27 12.70
C VAL A 367 -11.45 5.04 13.26
N THR A 368 -11.53 4.71 14.55
CA THR A 368 -12.79 4.66 15.30
C THR A 368 -12.81 5.70 16.41
N ARG A 369 -14.00 6.12 16.80
CA ARG A 369 -14.24 6.94 17.99
C ARG A 369 -14.06 6.10 19.26
N PRO A 370 -13.95 6.73 20.44
CA PRO A 370 -13.82 6.01 21.71
C PRO A 370 -14.98 5.05 22.01
N ASP A 371 -16.16 5.29 21.46
CA ASP A 371 -17.33 4.40 21.56
C ASP A 371 -17.29 3.22 20.60
N GLY A 372 -16.22 3.12 19.78
CA GLY A 372 -16.00 2.08 18.80
C GLY A 372 -16.71 2.33 17.46
N SER A 373 -17.45 3.43 17.29
CA SER A 373 -18.08 3.78 16.01
C SER A 373 -17.03 4.21 14.97
N LEU A 374 -17.30 3.95 13.69
CA LEU A 374 -16.41 4.35 12.61
C LEU A 374 -16.32 5.87 12.50
N HIS A 375 -15.09 6.39 12.47
CA HIS A 375 -14.83 7.81 12.21
C HIS A 375 -14.32 8.01 10.77
N THR A 376 -13.21 7.34 10.39
CA THR A 376 -12.60 7.55 9.08
C THR A 376 -12.03 6.25 8.52
N VAL A 377 -12.23 6.00 7.24
CA VAL A 377 -11.45 5.06 6.44
C VAL A 377 -10.51 5.84 5.54
N LEU A 378 -9.22 5.52 5.54
CA LEU A 378 -8.21 6.26 4.76
C LEU A 378 -7.03 5.39 4.36
N GLY A 379 -6.27 5.87 3.41
CA GLY A 379 -5.01 5.27 2.98
C GLY A 379 -4.49 5.95 1.72
N THR A 380 -3.37 5.46 1.24
CA THR A 380 -2.67 6.01 0.07
C THR A 380 -1.88 4.94 -0.66
N MET A 381 -1.55 5.17 -1.92
CA MET A 381 -0.44 4.49 -2.57
C MET A 381 0.88 5.21 -2.23
N GLY A 382 2.04 4.64 -2.57
CA GLY A 382 3.34 5.31 -2.42
C GLY A 382 4.48 4.44 -1.88
N GLY A 383 4.33 3.11 -1.85
CA GLY A 383 5.39 2.22 -1.33
C GLY A 383 5.75 2.54 0.11
N ASP A 384 7.02 2.80 0.39
CA ASP A 384 7.52 3.12 1.72
C ASP A 384 7.06 4.48 2.26
N SER A 385 6.53 5.38 1.42
CA SER A 385 5.98 6.67 1.87
C SER A 385 4.55 6.57 2.43
N GLN A 386 3.85 5.44 2.25
CA GLN A 386 2.46 5.29 2.71
C GLN A 386 2.28 5.65 4.19
N PRO A 387 3.06 5.12 5.17
CA PRO A 387 2.89 5.48 6.57
C PRO A 387 3.14 6.96 6.87
N GLN A 388 4.05 7.59 6.13
CA GLN A 388 4.39 9.00 6.29
C GLN A 388 3.25 9.91 5.82
N ILE A 389 2.60 9.55 4.72
CA ILE A 389 1.43 10.27 4.19
C ILE A 389 0.23 10.07 5.11
N VAL A 390 -0.02 8.82 5.54
CA VAL A 390 -1.09 8.51 6.51
C VAL A 390 -0.88 9.29 7.82
N LEU A 391 0.35 9.38 8.33
CA LEU A 391 0.67 10.19 9.50
C LEU A 391 0.26 11.67 9.33
N GLN A 392 0.57 12.27 8.18
CA GLN A 392 0.19 13.66 7.88
C GLN A 392 -1.34 13.83 7.81
N LEU A 393 -2.05 12.87 7.22
CA LEU A 393 -3.52 12.88 7.17
C LEU A 393 -4.13 12.75 8.58
N LEU A 394 -3.62 11.83 9.39
CA LEU A 394 -4.07 11.65 10.77
C LEU A 394 -3.84 12.93 11.61
N ALA A 395 -2.67 13.55 11.50
CA ALA A 395 -2.37 14.80 12.20
C ALA A 395 -3.32 15.93 11.81
N ARG A 396 -3.66 16.08 10.52
CA ARG A 396 -4.58 17.09 10.04
C ARG A 396 -6.03 16.79 10.45
N VAL A 397 -6.49 15.56 10.29
CA VAL A 397 -7.88 15.19 10.58
C VAL A 397 -8.14 15.11 12.08
N LEU A 398 -7.27 14.43 12.85
CA LEU A 398 -7.55 14.13 14.26
C LEU A 398 -7.04 15.20 15.23
N ALA A 399 -5.85 15.77 14.99
CA ALA A 399 -5.30 16.79 15.89
C ALA A 399 -5.69 18.20 15.46
N ALA A 400 -5.63 18.54 14.16
CA ALA A 400 -6.02 19.88 13.69
C ALA A 400 -7.50 20.03 13.35
N GLY A 401 -8.30 18.96 13.39
CA GLY A 401 -9.75 19.00 13.11
C GLY A 401 -10.11 19.39 11.67
N GLU A 402 -9.19 19.18 10.73
CA GLU A 402 -9.43 19.48 9.32
C GLU A 402 -10.39 18.45 8.70
N SER A 403 -11.20 18.87 7.74
CA SER A 403 -11.98 17.93 6.93
C SER A 403 -11.05 17.02 6.11
N ILE A 404 -11.51 15.80 5.83
CA ILE A 404 -10.74 14.85 5.00
C ILE A 404 -10.40 15.45 3.62
N GLY A 405 -11.29 16.26 3.05
CA GLY A 405 -11.06 16.94 1.79
C GLY A 405 -9.89 17.94 1.85
N ARG A 406 -9.80 18.73 2.93
CA ARG A 406 -8.67 19.65 3.14
C ARG A 406 -7.37 18.86 3.38
N ALA A 407 -7.39 17.86 4.24
CA ALA A 407 -6.22 17.05 4.56
C ALA A 407 -5.64 16.34 3.32
N VAL A 408 -6.50 15.76 2.46
CA VAL A 408 -6.07 15.07 1.22
C VAL A 408 -5.46 16.05 0.20
N ARG A 409 -5.99 17.28 0.10
CA ARG A 409 -5.50 18.31 -0.84
C ARG A 409 -4.26 19.04 -0.35
N ALA A 410 -4.00 19.02 0.94
CA ALA A 410 -2.89 19.75 1.54
C ALA A 410 -1.53 19.29 0.99
N PRO A 411 -0.54 20.18 0.91
CA PRO A 411 0.82 19.83 0.53
C PRO A 411 1.40 18.74 1.41
N ARG A 412 2.32 17.94 0.85
CA ARG A 412 2.97 16.82 1.54
C ARG A 412 4.48 16.91 1.49
N TRP A 413 5.07 16.21 2.41
CA TRP A 413 6.47 15.80 2.39
C TRP A 413 6.56 14.28 2.42
N VAL A 414 7.67 13.74 1.90
CA VAL A 414 8.03 12.34 2.03
C VAL A 414 9.53 12.20 2.27
N LEU A 415 9.91 11.16 3.00
CA LEU A 415 11.30 10.74 3.12
C LEU A 415 11.68 9.93 1.88
N ALA A 416 12.76 10.27 1.23
CA ALA A 416 13.22 9.64 0.00
C ALA A 416 14.68 9.20 0.10
N SER A 417 15.05 8.11 -0.61
CA SER A 417 16.44 7.74 -0.83
C SER A 417 17.03 8.47 -2.02
N GLY A 418 18.35 8.43 -2.12
CA GLY A 418 19.05 8.85 -3.34
C GLY A 418 18.90 7.90 -4.52
N THR A 419 18.37 6.65 -4.33
CA THR A 419 18.31 5.62 -5.38
C THR A 419 17.03 5.67 -6.20
N GLY A 420 15.93 6.18 -5.65
CA GLY A 420 14.64 6.28 -6.32
C GLY A 420 13.92 4.95 -6.58
N GLN A 421 14.38 3.82 -6.04
CA GLN A 421 13.79 2.49 -6.30
C GLN A 421 12.52 2.19 -5.50
N GLY A 422 12.31 2.87 -4.36
CA GLY A 422 11.03 2.88 -3.68
C GLY A 422 10.70 1.78 -2.71
N PHE A 423 11.60 0.88 -2.47
CA PHE A 423 11.49 -0.18 -1.47
C PHE A 423 12.73 -0.26 -0.58
N ASP A 424 13.57 0.73 -0.66
CA ASP A 424 14.86 0.83 0.03
C ASP A 424 14.92 2.01 1.01
N THR A 425 13.75 2.58 1.34
CA THR A 425 13.59 3.69 2.28
C THR A 425 14.39 3.49 3.56
N TRP A 426 14.44 2.28 4.05
CA TRP A 426 14.98 1.98 5.35
C TRP A 426 16.37 1.31 5.27
N THR A 427 17.00 1.27 4.08
CA THR A 427 18.26 0.55 3.85
C THR A 427 19.33 1.33 3.07
N ALA A 428 18.97 2.41 2.36
CA ALA A 428 19.87 3.06 1.39
C ALA A 428 20.57 4.35 1.88
N GLY A 429 20.79 4.51 3.18
CA GLY A 429 21.54 5.65 3.74
C GLY A 429 20.65 6.70 4.43
N GLU A 430 21.14 7.94 4.53
CA GLU A 430 20.38 9.04 5.15
C GLU A 430 19.23 9.51 4.25
N PRO A 431 18.01 9.73 4.80
CA PRO A 431 16.89 10.18 4.01
C PRO A 431 16.99 11.67 3.67
N ILE A 432 16.55 11.98 2.47
CA ILE A 432 16.28 13.33 2.01
C ILE A 432 14.79 13.61 2.24
N VAL A 433 14.45 14.75 2.80
CA VAL A 433 13.06 15.20 2.87
C VAL A 433 12.68 15.83 1.54
N ARG A 434 11.80 15.17 0.79
CA ARG A 434 11.21 15.76 -0.41
C ARG A 434 9.91 16.46 -0.03
N VAL A 435 9.73 17.68 -0.51
CA VAL A 435 8.56 18.53 -0.21
C VAL A 435 7.91 18.91 -1.54
N GLU A 436 6.58 18.93 -1.60
CA GLU A 436 5.86 19.39 -2.79
C GLU A 436 6.12 20.86 -3.10
N ALA A 437 5.98 21.23 -4.38
CA ALA A 437 6.30 22.58 -4.87
C ALA A 437 5.41 23.67 -4.24
N ASP A 438 4.19 23.35 -3.89
CA ASP A 438 3.18 24.25 -3.30
C ASP A 438 3.19 24.26 -1.77
N ALA A 439 4.11 23.53 -1.13
CA ALA A 439 4.24 23.52 0.32
C ALA A 439 4.70 24.89 0.85
N PRO A 440 4.28 25.30 2.08
CA PRO A 440 4.74 26.53 2.70
C PRO A 440 6.27 26.64 2.71
N ALA A 441 6.83 27.77 2.28
CA ALA A 441 8.28 27.99 2.30
C ALA A 441 8.87 27.78 3.71
N ALA A 442 8.09 28.06 4.75
CA ALA A 442 8.46 27.85 6.15
C ALA A 442 8.77 26.36 6.48
N TRP A 443 8.20 25.40 5.75
CA TRP A 443 8.58 23.99 5.90
C TRP A 443 10.03 23.76 5.48
N VAL A 444 10.39 24.21 4.29
CA VAL A 444 11.74 24.05 3.73
C VAL A 444 12.78 24.74 4.61
N GLU A 445 12.51 26.00 4.97
CA GLU A 445 13.39 26.80 5.82
C GLU A 445 13.52 26.20 7.23
N GLY A 446 12.39 25.80 7.83
CA GLY A 446 12.33 25.21 9.15
C GLY A 446 13.07 23.87 9.26
N LEU A 447 12.94 23.03 8.24
CA LEU A 447 13.65 21.75 8.14
C LEU A 447 15.15 21.93 7.92
N ARG A 448 15.55 22.80 6.98
CA ARG A 448 16.97 23.09 6.71
C ARG A 448 17.70 23.68 7.90
N ARG A 449 17.06 24.62 8.63
CA ARG A 449 17.65 25.17 9.86
C ARG A 449 17.95 24.12 10.93
N ARG A 450 17.17 23.02 10.93
CA ARG A 450 17.34 21.90 11.87
C ARG A 450 18.26 20.79 11.34
N GLY A 451 18.89 21.02 10.19
CA GLY A 451 19.88 20.12 9.61
C GLY A 451 19.32 18.99 8.74
N HIS A 452 18.04 19.06 8.33
CA HIS A 452 17.53 18.14 7.31
C HIS A 452 18.05 18.51 5.93
N GLU A 453 18.38 17.50 5.12
CA GLU A 453 18.55 17.67 3.69
C GLU A 453 17.16 17.75 3.05
N VAL A 454 16.88 18.83 2.32
CA VAL A 454 15.53 19.10 1.77
C VAL A 454 15.61 19.41 0.29
N THR A 455 14.83 18.68 -0.50
CA THR A 455 14.58 18.95 -1.91
C THR A 455 13.11 19.33 -2.13
N VAL A 456 12.89 20.30 -3.01
CA VAL A 456 11.54 20.69 -3.45
C VAL A 456 11.28 20.00 -4.79
N ALA A 457 10.17 19.28 -4.88
CA ALA A 457 9.77 18.58 -6.10
C ALA A 457 9.37 19.58 -7.20
N SER A 458 9.44 19.16 -8.45
CA SER A 458 8.84 19.93 -9.55
C SER A 458 7.30 19.79 -9.51
N GLU A 459 6.58 20.74 -10.06
CA GLU A 459 5.12 20.72 -10.19
C GLU A 459 4.58 19.48 -10.95
N LEU A 460 5.44 18.83 -11.74
CA LEU A 460 5.10 17.63 -12.52
C LEU A 460 5.30 16.32 -11.74
N ASP A 461 5.97 16.35 -10.61
CA ASP A 461 6.33 15.16 -9.81
C ASP A 461 5.31 14.91 -8.69
N VAL A 462 4.04 14.87 -9.05
CA VAL A 462 2.94 14.65 -8.10
C VAL A 462 2.80 13.19 -7.66
N ALA A 463 3.18 12.23 -8.51
CA ALA A 463 3.03 10.80 -8.21
C ALA A 463 3.92 10.32 -7.05
N GLY A 464 5.03 11.02 -6.79
CA GLY A 464 5.96 10.71 -5.71
C GLY A 464 5.41 10.98 -4.30
N PHE A 465 4.27 11.69 -4.18
CA PHE A 465 3.64 12.06 -2.91
C PHE A 465 2.37 11.25 -2.60
N GLY A 466 2.19 10.13 -3.29
CA GLY A 466 1.06 9.23 -3.09
C GLY A 466 -0.25 9.75 -3.69
N HIS A 467 -1.25 8.86 -3.72
CA HIS A 467 -2.64 9.18 -4.06
C HIS A 467 -3.51 8.74 -2.90
N ALA A 468 -3.89 9.69 -2.05
CA ALA A 468 -4.67 9.41 -0.85
C ALA A 468 -6.17 9.48 -1.12
N HIS A 469 -6.92 8.62 -0.47
CA HIS A 469 -8.38 8.64 -0.46
C HIS A 469 -8.86 8.48 0.97
N GLY A 470 -9.97 9.09 1.29
CA GLY A 470 -10.58 8.92 2.60
C GLY A 470 -12.07 9.21 2.60
N ILE A 471 -12.77 8.59 3.54
CA ILE A 471 -14.18 8.88 3.85
C ILE A 471 -14.27 9.05 5.34
N THR A 472 -14.75 10.23 5.78
CA THR A 472 -15.08 10.53 7.18
C THR A 472 -16.59 10.48 7.37
N ILE A 473 -17.03 9.99 8.52
CA ILE A 473 -18.42 10.02 8.97
C ILE A 473 -18.48 11.06 10.07
N ASP A 474 -19.22 12.12 9.85
CA ASP A 474 -19.46 13.18 10.84
C ASP A 474 -20.40 12.73 11.97
N GLU A 475 -20.56 13.55 13.01
CA GLU A 475 -21.42 13.25 14.17
C GLU A 475 -22.89 13.08 13.80
N ASP A 476 -23.35 13.75 12.74
CA ASP A 476 -24.73 13.63 12.23
C ASP A 476 -24.92 12.44 11.28
N GLY A 477 -23.85 11.64 11.04
CA GLY A 477 -23.84 10.50 10.12
C GLY A 477 -23.57 10.85 8.66
N THR A 478 -23.30 12.12 8.33
CA THR A 478 -22.94 12.54 6.98
C THR A 478 -21.59 11.91 6.58
N ARG A 479 -21.54 11.35 5.38
CA ARG A 479 -20.33 10.74 4.80
C ARG A 479 -19.66 11.71 3.85
N ILE A 480 -18.43 12.10 4.16
CA ILE A 480 -17.63 13.01 3.35
C ILE A 480 -16.48 12.22 2.75
N GLY A 481 -16.48 12.04 1.43
CA GLY A 481 -15.43 11.34 0.71
C GLY A 481 -14.59 12.29 -0.14
N GLU A 482 -13.28 12.04 -0.19
CA GLU A 482 -12.35 12.80 -1.04
C GLU A 482 -11.40 11.87 -1.79
N ALA A 483 -11.17 12.18 -3.06
CA ALA A 483 -10.13 11.59 -3.89
C ALA A 483 -8.99 12.58 -4.09
N ASP A 484 -7.78 12.07 -4.09
CA ASP A 484 -6.57 12.88 -4.24
C ASP A 484 -6.51 13.57 -5.61
N PRO A 485 -6.33 14.88 -5.67
CA PRO A 485 -6.14 15.58 -6.94
C PRO A 485 -4.87 15.17 -7.68
N ARG A 486 -3.89 14.55 -6.99
CA ARG A 486 -2.68 13.98 -7.60
C ARG A 486 -2.97 12.71 -8.40
N ALA A 487 -4.07 12.03 -8.08
CA ALA A 487 -4.57 10.89 -8.85
C ALA A 487 -5.40 11.40 -10.04
N ILE A 488 -4.78 11.58 -11.20
CA ILE A 488 -5.41 12.15 -12.42
C ILE A 488 -6.76 11.47 -12.77
N VAL A 489 -6.92 10.21 -12.38
CA VAL A 489 -8.12 9.39 -12.62
C VAL A 489 -8.82 8.95 -11.33
N GLY A 490 -8.47 9.52 -10.18
CA GLY A 490 -9.12 9.24 -8.89
C GLY A 490 -10.51 9.87 -8.81
N ALA A 491 -11.45 9.21 -8.12
CA ALA A 491 -12.79 9.73 -7.91
C ALA A 491 -13.34 9.37 -6.52
N ALA A 492 -14.12 10.28 -5.93
CA ALA A 492 -15.01 10.01 -4.82
C ALA A 492 -16.45 10.02 -5.35
N ILE A 493 -17.20 8.95 -5.07
CA ILE A 493 -18.56 8.74 -5.60
C ILE A 493 -19.49 8.47 -4.44
N ALA A 494 -20.60 9.23 -4.35
CA ALA A 494 -21.72 8.95 -3.48
C ALA A 494 -22.89 8.41 -4.31
N THR A 495 -23.58 7.41 -3.78
CA THR A 495 -24.87 6.94 -4.31
C THR A 495 -25.99 7.38 -3.35
N ALA A 496 -27.11 7.76 -3.93
CA ALA A 496 -28.32 8.11 -3.15
C ALA A 496 -28.93 6.89 -2.48
#